data_e40acabba7aa0ab6ae921c2ab34e4337
#
_entry.id   e40acabba7aa0ab6ae921c2ab34e4337
#
_cell.length_a   1.000
_cell.length_b   1.000
_cell.length_c   1.000
_cell.angle_alpha   90.00
_cell.angle_beta   90.00
_cell.angle_gamma   90.00
#
_symmetry.space_group_name_H-M   'P 1'
#
loop_
_entity.id
_entity.type
_entity.pdbx_description
1 polymer ?
#
loop_
_entity_poly.entity_id
_entity_poly.type
_entity_poly.pdbx_seq_one_letter_code
_entity_poly.pdbx_strand_id
1 'polypeptide(L)'
;MNAIQVAACAGIDVRIMVPAKSEHYWIKAANESYYGDVLKAGAKVYAYGPEFIHAKYFVCDDMLCTVGSTNTDFRSFEDNFEANAFIYDEKLAVNLKNRFENDLRSCEFISRRRWNKRSKIQRVAESFVRIVSPLL
;
A
#
# COMPACT_ATOMS: atom_id res chain seq x y z
N MET A 1 -0.99 -7.00 6.40
CA MET A 1 -2.21 -6.98 5.54
C MET A 1 -3.50 -7.17 6.34
N ASN A 2 -3.60 -8.13 7.25
CA ASN A 2 -4.84 -8.40 8.00
C ASN A 2 -5.35 -7.17 8.80
N ALA A 3 -4.48 -6.43 9.48
CA ALA A 3 -4.87 -5.24 10.25
C ALA A 3 -5.50 -4.15 9.37
N ILE A 4 -4.96 -3.92 8.16
CA ILE A 4 -5.51 -2.97 7.18
C ILE A 4 -6.92 -3.39 6.73
N GLN A 5 -7.12 -4.67 6.47
CA GLN A 5 -8.43 -5.21 6.08
C GLN A 5 -9.45 -5.10 7.21
N VAL A 6 -9.05 -5.45 8.43
CA VAL A 6 -9.92 -5.33 9.62
C VAL A 6 -10.34 -3.88 9.83
N ALA A 7 -9.42 -2.93 9.77
CA ALA A 7 -9.70 -1.50 9.90
C ALA A 7 -10.68 -1.02 8.82
N ALA A 8 -10.43 -1.37 7.55
CA ALA A 8 -11.29 -0.99 6.44
C ALA A 8 -12.70 -1.63 6.54
N CYS A 9 -12.80 -2.91 6.95
CA CYS A 9 -14.07 -3.58 7.20
C CYS A 9 -14.85 -2.96 8.38
N ALA A 10 -14.15 -2.41 9.36
CA ALA A 10 -14.76 -1.67 10.48
C ALA A 10 -15.24 -0.26 10.10
N GLY A 11 -15.07 0.15 8.83
CA GLY A 11 -15.53 1.45 8.33
C GLY A 11 -14.52 2.59 8.50
N ILE A 12 -13.28 2.31 8.90
CA ILE A 12 -12.20 3.30 8.96
C ILE A 12 -11.80 3.70 7.54
N ASP A 13 -11.59 4.99 7.29
CA ASP A 13 -11.10 5.50 5.99
C ASP A 13 -9.62 5.16 5.81
N VAL A 14 -9.36 3.98 5.28
CA VAL A 14 -8.01 3.50 4.98
C VAL A 14 -7.63 3.88 3.55
N ARG A 15 -6.56 4.65 3.41
CA ARG A 15 -6.02 5.11 2.12
C ARG A 15 -4.59 4.61 1.96
N ILE A 16 -4.30 3.97 0.85
CA ILE A 16 -3.00 3.37 0.55
C ILE A 16 -2.46 3.98 -0.73
N MET A 17 -1.26 4.55 -0.66
CA MET A 17 -0.54 5.03 -1.83
C MET A 17 0.54 4.03 -2.22
N VAL A 18 0.58 3.68 -3.49
CA VAL A 18 1.52 2.70 -4.04
C VAL A 18 2.23 3.28 -5.27
N PRO A 19 3.45 2.87 -5.58
CA PRO A 19 4.09 3.29 -6.81
C PRO A 19 3.34 2.75 -8.04
N ALA A 20 3.04 3.61 -9.02
CA ALA A 20 2.48 3.19 -10.31
C ALA A 20 3.53 2.49 -11.18
N LYS A 21 4.80 2.89 -11.02
CA LYS A 21 5.96 2.32 -11.71
C LYS A 21 6.78 1.49 -10.74
N SER A 22 7.29 0.37 -11.17
CA SER A 22 8.22 -0.47 -10.43
C SER A 22 9.42 -0.79 -11.33
N GLU A 23 10.59 -0.90 -10.74
CA GLU A 23 11.80 -1.29 -11.47
C GLU A 23 11.70 -2.72 -12.02
N HIS A 24 10.98 -3.59 -11.32
CA HIS A 24 10.81 -4.99 -11.68
C HIS A 24 9.33 -5.37 -11.82
N TYR A 25 9.01 -5.93 -12.97
CA TYR A 25 7.64 -6.39 -13.28
C TYR A 25 7.10 -7.38 -12.23
N TRP A 26 7.93 -8.29 -11.74
CA TRP A 26 7.54 -9.31 -10.77
C TRP A 26 7.17 -8.73 -9.41
N ILE A 27 7.92 -7.73 -8.93
CA ILE A 27 7.62 -7.02 -7.68
C ILE A 27 6.29 -6.28 -7.81
N LYS A 28 6.06 -5.64 -8.95
CA LYS A 28 4.79 -4.99 -9.23
C LYS A 28 3.63 -5.99 -9.18
N ALA A 29 3.75 -7.12 -9.87
CA ALA A 29 2.72 -8.15 -9.91
C ALA A 29 2.46 -8.76 -8.52
N ALA A 30 3.50 -8.96 -7.71
CA ALA A 30 3.38 -9.40 -6.32
C ALA A 30 2.56 -8.41 -5.48
N ASN A 31 2.93 -7.12 -5.51
CA ASN A 31 2.21 -6.07 -4.79
C ASN A 31 0.76 -5.94 -5.26
N GLU A 32 0.54 -5.94 -6.57
CA GLU A 32 -0.79 -5.87 -7.17
C GLU A 32 -1.68 -7.06 -6.78
N SER A 33 -1.12 -8.24 -6.53
CA SER A 33 -1.89 -9.43 -6.11
C SER A 33 -2.67 -9.22 -4.80
N TYR A 34 -2.23 -8.30 -3.95
CA TYR A 34 -2.88 -7.97 -2.68
C TYR A 34 -3.95 -6.88 -2.79
N TYR A 35 -3.98 -6.10 -3.90
CA TYR A 35 -4.94 -4.99 -4.03
C TYR A 35 -6.40 -5.47 -4.01
N GLY A 36 -6.67 -6.66 -4.57
CA GLY A 36 -8.00 -7.24 -4.57
C GLY A 36 -8.58 -7.42 -3.17
N ASP A 37 -7.75 -7.82 -2.22
CA ASP A 37 -8.18 -8.11 -0.86
C ASP A 37 -8.44 -6.82 -0.07
N VAL A 38 -7.56 -5.82 -0.17
CA VAL A 38 -7.77 -4.52 0.51
C VAL A 38 -8.92 -3.72 -0.10
N LEU A 39 -9.10 -3.78 -1.44
CA LEU A 39 -10.23 -3.14 -2.12
C LEU A 39 -11.58 -3.80 -1.77
N LYS A 40 -11.61 -5.12 -1.54
CA LYS A 40 -12.81 -5.83 -1.06
C LYS A 40 -13.17 -5.41 0.35
N ALA A 41 -12.17 -5.20 1.21
CA ALA A 41 -12.35 -4.75 2.58
C ALA A 41 -12.85 -3.29 2.67
N GLY A 42 -12.76 -2.50 1.59
CA GLY A 42 -13.21 -1.11 1.55
C GLY A 42 -12.09 -0.08 1.58
N ALA A 43 -10.83 -0.50 1.64
CA ALA A 43 -9.69 0.41 1.55
C ALA A 43 -9.60 1.06 0.16
N LYS A 44 -9.06 2.28 0.11
CA LYS A 44 -8.85 3.06 -1.10
C LYS A 44 -7.38 2.94 -1.51
N VAL A 45 -7.13 2.54 -2.75
CA VAL A 45 -5.76 2.39 -3.29
C VAL A 45 -5.52 3.43 -4.38
N TYR A 46 -4.38 4.09 -4.31
CA TYR A 46 -3.96 5.17 -5.18
C TYR A 46 -2.58 4.88 -5.76
N ALA A 47 -2.46 4.89 -7.09
CA ALA A 47 -1.20 4.68 -7.79
C ALA A 47 -0.51 6.02 -8.07
N TYR A 48 0.63 6.28 -7.45
CA TYR A 48 1.43 7.48 -7.64
C TYR A 48 2.22 7.39 -8.95
N GLY A 49 1.95 8.32 -9.88
CA GLY A 49 2.45 8.25 -11.25
C GLY A 49 3.66 9.12 -11.60
N PRO A 50 3.88 10.30 -10.96
CA PRO A 50 4.89 11.24 -11.39
C PRO A 50 6.30 10.65 -11.38
N GLU A 51 6.71 10.08 -10.26
CA GLU A 51 8.02 9.51 -10.03
C GLU A 51 7.93 8.19 -9.28
N PHE A 52 9.09 7.52 -9.07
CA PHE A 52 9.16 6.37 -8.20
C PHE A 52 9.09 6.81 -6.74
N ILE A 53 8.00 6.43 -6.04
CA ILE A 53 7.85 6.70 -4.61
C ILE A 53 8.48 5.57 -3.80
N HIS A 54 9.40 5.93 -2.90
CA HIS A 54 10.08 4.99 -2.00
C HIS A 54 9.86 5.33 -0.51
N ALA A 55 8.93 6.22 -0.22
CA ALA A 55 8.57 6.59 1.13
C ALA A 55 7.82 5.46 1.84
N LYS A 56 8.20 5.19 3.09
CA LYS A 56 7.54 4.23 3.96
C LYS A 56 7.15 4.94 5.24
N TYR A 57 5.93 5.43 5.24
CA TYR A 57 5.36 6.06 6.42
C TYR A 57 3.86 5.74 6.52
N PHE A 58 3.35 5.88 7.70
CA PHE A 58 1.97 5.65 8.04
C PHE A 58 1.51 6.74 9.00
N VAL A 59 0.29 7.20 8.86
CA VAL A 59 -0.32 8.20 9.76
C VAL A 59 -1.65 7.67 10.25
N CYS A 60 -1.92 7.82 11.53
CA CYS A 60 -3.17 7.43 12.16
C CYS A 60 -3.72 8.57 13.02
N ASP A 61 -4.96 8.94 12.74
CA ASP A 61 -5.79 9.84 13.55
C ASP A 61 -5.13 11.17 13.96
N ASP A 62 -4.29 11.70 13.09
CA ASP A 62 -3.57 12.97 13.29
C ASP A 62 -2.68 13.01 14.56
N MET A 63 -2.41 11.89 15.18
CA MET A 63 -1.69 11.78 16.45
C MET A 63 -0.45 10.90 16.37
N LEU A 64 -0.52 9.83 15.61
CA LEU A 64 0.54 8.84 15.48
C LEU A 64 1.03 8.79 14.04
N CYS A 65 2.33 8.78 13.86
CA CYS A 65 2.92 8.40 12.58
C CYS A 65 4.09 7.44 12.76
N THR A 66 4.38 6.67 11.72
CA THR A 66 5.59 5.87 11.63
C THR A 66 6.39 6.30 10.41
N VAL A 67 7.70 6.31 10.53
CA VAL A 67 8.63 6.53 9.42
C VAL A 67 9.75 5.52 9.55
N GLY A 68 10.08 4.84 8.46
CA GLY A 68 11.14 3.82 8.54
C GLY A 68 11.51 3.19 7.22
N SER A 69 12.14 2.05 7.30
CA SER A 69 12.61 1.29 6.15
C SER A 69 11.65 0.19 5.71
N THR A 70 10.70 -0.23 6.56
CA THR A 70 9.80 -1.36 6.31
C THR A 70 8.82 -1.11 5.18
N ASN A 71 8.90 -1.91 4.13
CA ASN A 71 7.86 -1.97 3.10
C ASN A 71 6.64 -2.75 3.62
N THR A 72 5.50 -2.56 2.97
CA THR A 72 4.29 -3.34 3.27
C THR A 72 4.29 -4.64 2.46
N ASP A 73 5.34 -5.44 2.59
CA ASP A 73 5.52 -6.72 1.94
C ASP A 73 5.92 -7.81 2.96
N PHE A 74 5.87 -9.07 2.53
CA PHE A 74 6.16 -10.21 3.39
C PHE A 74 7.60 -10.17 3.88
N ARG A 75 8.53 -9.89 2.98
CA ARG A 75 9.97 -9.93 3.26
C ARG A 75 10.40 -8.91 4.30
N SER A 76 9.84 -7.69 4.23
CA SER A 76 10.13 -6.66 5.24
C SER A 76 9.56 -6.99 6.62
N PHE A 77 8.48 -7.79 6.69
CA PHE A 77 7.85 -8.16 7.97
C PHE A 77 8.44 -9.41 8.61
N GLU A 78 8.97 -10.35 7.83
CA GLU A 78 9.36 -11.68 8.32
C GLU A 78 10.88 -11.94 8.22
N ASP A 79 11.55 -11.39 7.18
CA ASP A 79 12.92 -11.81 6.85
C ASP A 79 13.97 -10.70 7.01
N ASN A 80 13.61 -9.44 6.78
CA ASN A 80 14.58 -8.34 6.78
C ASN A 80 14.76 -7.73 8.17
N PHE A 81 15.96 -7.22 8.42
CA PHE A 81 16.21 -6.28 9.52
C PHE A 81 15.73 -4.90 9.09
N GLU A 82 14.67 -4.42 9.74
CA GLU A 82 14.02 -3.15 9.44
C GLU A 82 13.98 -2.27 10.69
N ALA A 83 13.99 -0.96 10.49
CA ALA A 83 13.87 0.01 11.57
C ALA A 83 12.74 0.99 11.29
N ASN A 84 11.82 1.14 12.24
CA ASN A 84 10.72 2.10 12.17
C ASN A 84 10.66 2.92 13.47
N ALA A 85 10.56 4.23 13.33
CA ALA A 85 10.23 5.12 14.42
C ALA A 85 8.72 5.23 14.55
N PHE A 86 8.20 5.03 15.76
CA PHE A 86 6.82 5.33 16.13
C PHE A 86 6.81 6.67 16.85
N ILE A 87 6.13 7.66 16.28
CA ILE A 87 6.20 9.04 16.72
C ILE A 87 4.78 9.51 17.10
N TYR A 88 4.62 9.86 18.36
CA TYR A 88 3.39 10.42 18.91
C TYR A 88 3.55 11.95 18.95
N ASP A 89 3.30 12.60 17.80
CA ASP A 89 3.39 14.05 17.65
C ASP A 89 2.33 14.53 16.64
N GLU A 90 1.38 15.32 17.11
CA GLU A 90 0.29 15.82 16.30
C GLU A 90 0.79 16.68 15.12
N LYS A 91 1.78 17.55 15.36
CA LYS A 91 2.29 18.43 14.30
C LYS A 91 2.91 17.65 13.16
N LEU A 92 3.71 16.64 13.50
CA LEU A 92 4.36 15.78 12.50
C LEU A 92 3.32 14.92 11.78
N ALA A 93 2.38 14.32 12.52
CA ALA A 93 1.32 13.49 11.95
C ALA A 93 0.47 14.29 10.95
N VAL A 94 0.03 15.49 11.33
CA VAL A 94 -0.74 16.39 10.45
C VAL A 94 0.08 16.83 9.23
N ASN A 95 1.37 17.13 9.40
CA ASN A 95 2.23 17.49 8.28
C ASN A 95 2.37 16.35 7.28
N LEU A 96 2.60 15.12 7.74
CA LEU A 96 2.70 13.94 6.88
C LEU A 96 1.36 13.62 6.19
N LYS A 97 0.24 13.77 6.90
CA LYS A 97 -1.09 13.65 6.32
C LYS A 97 -1.32 14.66 5.19
N ASN A 98 -1.03 15.94 5.44
CA ASN A 98 -1.17 16.99 4.42
C ASN A 98 -0.29 16.71 3.20
N ARG A 99 0.93 16.19 3.41
CA ARG A 99 1.81 15.75 2.34
C ARG A 99 1.16 14.62 1.53
N PHE A 100 0.68 13.59 2.20
CA PHE A 100 -0.03 12.48 1.58
C PHE A 100 -1.23 12.96 0.77
N GLU A 101 -2.07 13.84 1.30
CA GLU A 101 -3.25 14.38 0.62
C GLU A 101 -2.88 15.24 -0.61
N ASN A 102 -1.77 15.98 -0.55
CA ASN A 102 -1.26 16.69 -1.72
C ASN A 102 -0.79 15.72 -2.81
N ASP A 103 -0.07 14.68 -2.43
CA ASP A 103 0.44 13.67 -3.37
C ASP A 103 -0.70 12.86 -4.00
N LEU A 104 -1.83 12.67 -3.29
CA LEU A 104 -3.04 12.03 -3.84
C LEU A 104 -3.58 12.73 -5.09
N ARG A 105 -3.37 14.05 -5.24
CA ARG A 105 -3.80 14.82 -6.43
C ARG A 105 -3.08 14.37 -7.69
N SER A 106 -1.91 13.76 -7.55
CA SER A 106 -1.08 13.23 -8.64
C SER A 106 -1.22 11.71 -8.80
N CYS A 107 -2.14 11.10 -8.06
CA CYS A 107 -2.37 9.66 -8.09
C CYS A 107 -3.56 9.28 -8.96
N GLU A 108 -3.47 8.11 -9.56
CA GLU A 108 -4.61 7.45 -10.19
C GLU A 108 -5.35 6.59 -9.13
N PHE A 109 -6.66 6.84 -8.95
CA PHE A 109 -7.48 6.02 -8.06
C PHE A 109 -7.77 4.65 -8.68
N ILE A 110 -7.42 3.58 -7.97
CA ILE A 110 -7.68 2.21 -8.37
C ILE A 110 -9.04 1.78 -7.85
N SER A 111 -10.07 1.90 -8.67
CA SER A 111 -11.41 1.48 -8.28
C SER A 111 -11.56 -0.05 -8.29
N ARG A 112 -12.31 -0.59 -7.32
CA ARG A 112 -12.64 -2.02 -7.26
C ARG A 112 -13.30 -2.51 -8.57
N ARG A 113 -14.15 -1.69 -9.20
CA ARG A 113 -14.80 -2.02 -10.47
C ARG A 113 -13.80 -2.23 -11.60
N ARG A 114 -12.83 -1.32 -11.73
CA ARG A 114 -11.74 -1.42 -12.72
C ARG A 114 -10.86 -2.63 -12.41
N TRP A 115 -10.52 -2.82 -11.14
CA TRP A 115 -9.71 -3.93 -10.68
C TRP A 115 -10.32 -5.29 -11.03
N ASN A 116 -11.63 -5.45 -10.87
CA ASN A 116 -12.35 -6.69 -11.21
C ASN A 116 -12.49 -6.96 -12.71
N LYS A 117 -12.30 -5.95 -13.56
CA LYS A 117 -12.35 -6.10 -15.03
C LYS A 117 -11.06 -6.63 -15.67
N ARG A 118 -10.01 -6.92 -14.88
CA ARG A 118 -8.75 -7.50 -15.37
C ARG A 118 -8.98 -8.85 -16.05
N SER A 119 -8.12 -9.16 -17.03
CA SER A 119 -8.21 -10.44 -17.74
C SER A 119 -8.04 -11.64 -16.79
N LYS A 120 -8.65 -12.77 -17.13
CA LYS A 120 -8.48 -14.01 -16.37
C LYS A 120 -7.02 -14.46 -16.35
N ILE A 121 -6.29 -14.26 -17.44
CA ILE A 121 -4.86 -14.61 -17.55
C ILE A 121 -4.03 -13.80 -16.54
N GLN A 122 -4.27 -12.50 -16.44
CA GLN A 122 -3.59 -11.64 -15.46
C GLN A 122 -3.87 -12.08 -14.02
N ARG A 123 -5.12 -12.43 -13.71
CA ARG A 123 -5.51 -12.93 -12.38
C ARG A 123 -4.82 -14.25 -12.02
N VAL A 124 -4.67 -15.16 -12.98
CA VAL A 124 -3.95 -16.44 -12.79
C VAL A 124 -2.46 -16.16 -12.57
N ALA A 125 -1.85 -15.30 -13.38
CA ALA A 125 -0.44 -14.91 -13.23
C ALA A 125 -0.17 -14.29 -11.85
N GLU A 126 -1.02 -13.36 -11.40
CA GLU A 126 -0.92 -12.75 -10.06
C GLU A 126 -1.08 -13.78 -8.93
N SER A 127 -1.99 -14.74 -9.08
CA SER A 127 -2.15 -15.82 -8.09
C SER A 127 -0.90 -16.68 -8.00
N PHE A 128 -0.25 -16.95 -9.13
CA PHE A 128 1.01 -17.69 -9.15
C PHE A 128 2.15 -16.89 -8.50
N VAL A 129 2.29 -15.62 -8.88
CA VAL A 129 3.30 -14.72 -8.29
C VAL A 129 3.09 -14.57 -6.77
N ARG A 130 1.85 -14.58 -6.29
CA ARG A 130 1.54 -14.53 -4.85
C ARG A 130 2.08 -15.74 -4.08
N ILE A 131 2.10 -16.93 -4.69
CA ILE A 131 2.68 -18.14 -4.06
C ILE A 131 4.21 -18.00 -3.93
N VAL A 132 4.85 -17.33 -4.89
CA VAL A 132 6.31 -17.13 -4.93
C VAL A 132 6.73 -15.84 -4.21
N SER A 133 5.79 -14.94 -3.93
CA SER A 133 6.04 -13.64 -3.28
C SER A 133 6.87 -13.69 -1.98
N PRO A 134 6.77 -14.72 -1.13
CA PRO A 134 7.65 -14.85 0.03
C PRO A 134 9.12 -15.07 -0.32
N LEU A 135 9.43 -15.44 -1.58
CA LEU A 135 10.79 -15.70 -2.06
C LEU A 135 11.38 -14.53 -2.87
N LEU A 136 10.57 -13.49 -3.16
CA LEU A 136 10.95 -12.29 -3.92
C LEU A 136 11.25 -11.13 -2.98
#